data_69150b84eac6086b7ed1258f77e7fef2
#
_entry.id   69150b84eac6086b7ed1258f77e7fef2
#
_cell.length_a   1.000
_cell.length_b   1.000
_cell.length_c   1.000
_cell.angle_alpha   90.00
_cell.angle_beta   90.00
_cell.angle_gamma   90.00
#
_symmetry.space_group_name_H-M   'P 1'
#
loop_
_entity.id
_entity.type
_entity.pdbx_description
1 polymer ?
#
loop_
_entity_poly.entity_id
_entity_poly.type
_entity_poly.pdbx_seq_one_letter_code
_entity_poly.pdbx_strand_id
1 'polypeptide(L)'
;MKNFRMITSAILALTLSLFLTACGGKKTETPAETTDAPQATTEKYLIGISQYGEHPSLDNCRTGFLQGLEQAGLKEGVDFDVDYQNAGFDDNIATQIGQTFSAEDADLMVAIATPSAVACYAAAEDKDIPVIFTAITAPVQVKLDSGNITGTSDKLPVEAQLDLIRQLQPDAKTIGIIYTTSEPNSVSAIAEYQAKAPEYGFEVDAVGVTSQAEVTQAADTLISHGVDCFSNLTDNNVVGVLAAVLEKTDEAGIPVYGSEVEQVKLGCVASAGIDYVQLGIQTGMMAAKVLTGETTCQDLPYETISEYGIYVNSTALDAMGITLPETVAQKAVESSQA
;
A
#
# COMPACT_ATOMS: atom_id res chain seq x y z
N MET A 1 -40.63 -29.98 20.20
CA MET A 1 -40.76 -30.49 21.56
C MET A 1 -39.62 -29.85 22.35
N LYS A 2 -39.89 -28.70 22.94
CA LYS A 2 -40.05 -28.42 24.38
C LYS A 2 -38.93 -29.00 25.25
N ASN A 3 -38.06 -28.12 25.77
CA ASN A 3 -38.03 -27.99 27.23
C ASN A 3 -37.36 -26.67 27.65
N PHE A 4 -38.20 -25.87 28.21
CA PHE A 4 -38.01 -24.63 28.97
C PHE A 4 -37.59 -25.01 30.40
N ARG A 5 -36.57 -24.36 31.00
CA ARG A 5 -36.40 -24.34 32.45
C ARG A 5 -35.98 -22.96 32.95
N MET A 6 -36.99 -22.24 33.47
CA MET A 6 -36.83 -21.17 34.45
C MET A 6 -36.58 -21.79 35.83
N ILE A 7 -35.77 -21.15 36.66
CA ILE A 7 -35.87 -21.13 38.13
C ILE A 7 -35.14 -19.84 38.61
N THR A 8 -35.85 -18.80 38.95
CA THR A 8 -36.37 -18.28 40.22
C THR A 8 -35.35 -17.72 41.23
N SER A 9 -35.59 -16.46 41.48
CA SER A 9 -35.03 -15.54 42.52
C SER A 9 -34.99 -16.09 43.92
N ALA A 10 -34.04 -15.61 44.74
CA ALA A 10 -34.18 -15.51 46.19
C ALA A 10 -33.53 -14.23 46.70
N ILE A 11 -34.36 -13.34 47.17
CA ILE A 11 -34.10 -12.16 47.99
C ILE A 11 -33.88 -12.64 49.42
N LEU A 12 -32.87 -12.16 50.12
CA LEU A 12 -32.94 -12.14 51.58
C LEU A 12 -32.30 -10.83 52.15
N ALA A 13 -33.09 -10.22 52.97
CA ALA A 13 -32.90 -8.89 53.55
C ALA A 13 -32.19 -8.92 54.92
N LEU A 14 -31.51 -7.83 55.21
CA LEU A 14 -31.53 -7.05 56.42
C LEU A 14 -31.08 -7.68 57.75
N THR A 15 -30.00 -7.18 58.35
CA THR A 15 -30.05 -6.77 59.77
C THR A 15 -29.08 -5.64 60.08
N LEU A 16 -29.62 -4.58 60.58
CA LEU A 16 -29.05 -3.36 61.15
C LEU A 16 -28.65 -3.65 62.62
N SER A 17 -27.44 -3.27 63.05
CA SER A 17 -27.09 -3.16 64.45
C SER A 17 -26.21 -1.94 64.68
N LEU A 18 -26.83 -0.91 65.23
CA LEU A 18 -26.18 0.24 65.92
C LEU A 18 -25.48 -0.22 67.16
N PHE A 19 -24.25 0.20 67.40
CA PHE A 19 -23.69 0.47 68.75
C PHE A 19 -22.87 1.76 68.66
N LEU A 20 -23.37 2.78 69.35
CA LEU A 20 -22.69 3.97 69.83
C LEU A 20 -21.95 3.64 71.09
N THR A 21 -20.66 3.96 71.19
CA THR A 21 -20.06 4.46 72.44
C THR A 21 -18.85 5.33 72.12
N ALA A 22 -18.77 6.39 72.94
CA ALA A 22 -17.94 7.56 72.70
C ALA A 22 -16.56 7.50 73.43
N CYS A 23 -15.73 8.48 73.07
CA CYS A 23 -14.62 9.13 73.75
C CYS A 23 -13.19 8.61 73.63
N GLY A 24 -12.32 9.50 73.11
CA GLY A 24 -10.96 9.62 73.63
C GLY A 24 -9.83 9.70 72.57
N GLY A 25 -9.54 10.89 72.17
CA GLY A 25 -8.46 11.46 71.47
C GLY A 25 -7.12 10.71 71.22
N LYS A 26 -6.65 10.77 69.99
CA LYS A 26 -5.28 11.15 69.54
C LYS A 26 -5.24 11.20 68.03
N LYS A 27 -4.80 12.34 67.49
CA LYS A 27 -4.50 12.48 66.05
C LYS A 27 -3.40 11.50 65.66
N THR A 28 -3.71 10.64 64.72
CA THR A 28 -2.71 9.93 63.93
C THR A 28 -3.16 10.10 62.48
N GLU A 29 -2.33 10.74 61.70
CA GLU A 29 -2.53 10.90 60.26
C GLU A 29 -2.51 9.52 59.60
N THR A 30 -3.63 9.14 59.01
CA THR A 30 -3.74 7.95 58.15
C THR A 30 -3.32 8.38 56.75
N PRO A 31 -2.41 7.64 56.10
CA PRO A 31 -2.10 7.90 54.66
C PRO A 31 -3.38 7.69 53.86
N ALA A 32 -3.66 8.62 52.95
CA ALA A 32 -4.69 8.48 51.96
C ALA A 32 -4.38 7.24 51.10
N GLU A 33 -5.19 6.19 51.18
CA GLU A 33 -5.27 5.15 50.14
C GLU A 33 -5.74 5.83 48.86
N THR A 34 -4.81 6.04 47.96
CA THR A 34 -5.13 6.25 46.54
C THR A 34 -5.78 4.96 46.04
N THR A 35 -7.09 4.97 45.96
CA THR A 35 -7.82 4.00 45.15
C THR A 35 -7.45 4.28 43.69
N ASP A 36 -6.46 3.53 43.19
CA ASP A 36 -6.29 3.34 41.74
C ASP A 36 -7.62 2.77 41.23
N ALA A 37 -8.35 3.59 40.49
CA ALA A 37 -9.44 3.11 39.68
C ALA A 37 -8.85 2.08 38.72
N PRO A 38 -9.48 0.93 38.46
CA PRO A 38 -9.02 0.00 37.44
C PRO A 38 -8.96 0.77 36.14
N GLN A 39 -7.76 0.97 35.60
CA GLN A 39 -7.59 1.35 34.20
C GLN A 39 -8.24 0.22 33.41
N ALA A 40 -9.34 0.53 32.73
CA ALA A 40 -9.89 -0.34 31.72
C ALA A 40 -8.76 -0.54 30.69
N THR A 41 -8.17 -1.70 30.67
CA THR A 41 -7.32 -2.13 29.55
C THR A 41 -8.28 -2.26 28.38
N THR A 42 -8.37 -1.24 27.53
CA THR A 42 -8.93 -1.39 26.19
C THR A 42 -8.09 -2.45 25.51
N GLU A 43 -8.70 -3.56 25.10
CA GLU A 43 -8.03 -4.54 24.24
C GLU A 43 -7.49 -3.78 23.03
N LYS A 44 -6.21 -4.01 22.71
CA LYS A 44 -5.59 -3.40 21.54
C LYS A 44 -6.09 -4.12 20.29
N TYR A 45 -6.22 -3.37 19.20
CA TYR A 45 -6.47 -3.97 17.91
C TYR A 45 -5.24 -4.76 17.43
N LEU A 46 -5.46 -5.89 16.78
CA LEU A 46 -4.44 -6.62 16.04
C LEU A 46 -4.56 -6.30 14.55
N ILE A 47 -3.53 -5.65 14.00
CA ILE A 47 -3.47 -5.31 12.57
C ILE A 47 -2.48 -6.24 11.88
N GLY A 48 -2.98 -7.13 11.00
CA GLY A 48 -2.15 -7.95 10.13
C GLY A 48 -1.77 -7.17 8.86
N ILE A 49 -0.48 -6.95 8.61
CA ILE A 49 0.02 -6.27 7.40
C ILE A 49 0.69 -7.29 6.48
N SER A 50 0.07 -7.57 5.33
CA SER A 50 0.64 -8.39 4.26
C SER A 50 1.24 -7.50 3.19
N GLN A 51 2.56 -7.53 3.01
CA GLN A 51 3.27 -6.87 1.93
C GLN A 51 3.74 -7.90 0.91
N TYR A 52 3.46 -7.67 -0.39
CA TYR A 52 3.75 -8.67 -1.41
C TYR A 52 5.24 -8.90 -1.64
N GLY A 53 6.04 -7.84 -1.58
CA GLY A 53 7.48 -7.93 -1.76
C GLY A 53 8.21 -6.75 -1.12
N GLU A 54 9.53 -6.81 -1.11
CA GLU A 54 10.37 -5.76 -0.53
C GLU A 54 10.96 -4.90 -1.66
N HIS A 55 10.47 -3.68 -1.77
CA HIS A 55 11.05 -2.61 -2.57
C HIS A 55 10.54 -1.25 -2.05
N PRO A 56 11.28 -0.14 -2.34
CA PRO A 56 11.03 1.17 -1.70
C PRO A 56 9.58 1.66 -1.78
N SER A 57 8.88 1.44 -2.90
CA SER A 57 7.51 1.93 -3.06
C SER A 57 6.54 1.25 -2.08
N LEU A 58 6.61 -0.09 -1.93
CA LEU A 58 5.76 -0.82 -0.98
C LEU A 58 6.15 -0.54 0.49
N ASP A 59 7.46 -0.37 0.77
CA ASP A 59 7.93 0.04 2.10
C ASP A 59 7.42 1.44 2.47
N ASN A 60 7.34 2.34 1.51
CA ASN A 60 6.75 3.67 1.67
C ASN A 60 5.25 3.61 1.91
N CYS A 61 4.51 2.72 1.23
CA CYS A 61 3.09 2.47 1.54
C CYS A 61 2.90 2.06 3.00
N ARG A 62 3.70 1.10 3.49
CA ARG A 62 3.66 0.64 4.88
C ARG A 62 3.99 1.78 5.85
N THR A 63 5.07 2.50 5.58
CA THR A 63 5.49 3.64 6.41
C THR A 63 4.40 4.70 6.47
N GLY A 64 3.85 5.07 5.32
CA GLY A 64 2.74 6.02 5.23
C GLY A 64 1.48 5.53 5.94
N PHE A 65 1.15 4.24 5.82
CA PHE A 65 0.01 3.64 6.51
C PHE A 65 0.08 3.83 8.04
N LEU A 66 1.23 3.51 8.63
CA LEU A 66 1.44 3.70 10.07
C LEU A 66 1.38 5.17 10.47
N GLN A 67 1.96 6.07 9.66
CA GLN A 67 1.83 7.52 9.86
C GLN A 67 0.37 7.99 9.76
N GLY A 68 -0.42 7.43 8.86
CA GLY A 68 -1.84 7.75 8.72
C GLY A 68 -2.66 7.35 9.95
N LEU A 69 -2.39 6.18 10.54
CA LEU A 69 -2.99 5.77 11.82
C LEU A 69 -2.61 6.73 12.95
N GLU A 70 -1.32 7.13 13.03
CA GLU A 70 -0.86 8.08 14.05
C GLU A 70 -1.52 9.46 13.88
N GLN A 71 -1.64 9.96 12.65
CA GLN A 71 -2.34 11.22 12.36
C GLN A 71 -3.83 11.15 12.72
N ALA A 72 -4.44 9.98 12.62
CA ALA A 72 -5.81 9.73 13.08
C ALA A 72 -5.92 9.56 14.61
N GLY A 73 -4.80 9.57 15.34
CA GLY A 73 -4.75 9.51 16.80
C GLY A 73 -4.55 8.12 17.39
N LEU A 74 -4.35 7.09 16.55
CA LEU A 74 -4.05 5.72 17.00
C LEU A 74 -2.54 5.52 17.11
N LYS A 75 -2.07 4.90 18.20
CA LYS A 75 -0.64 4.70 18.48
C LYS A 75 -0.29 3.23 18.58
N GLU A 76 0.70 2.82 17.81
CA GLU A 76 1.26 1.46 17.90
C GLU A 76 1.78 1.17 19.31
N GLY A 77 1.52 -0.04 19.81
CA GLY A 77 1.87 -0.47 21.16
C GLY A 77 0.92 0.03 22.25
N VAL A 78 0.00 0.97 21.95
CA VAL A 78 -1.00 1.51 22.88
C VAL A 78 -2.41 1.13 22.44
N ASP A 79 -2.80 1.52 21.23
CA ASP A 79 -4.13 1.31 20.68
C ASP A 79 -4.18 0.08 19.75
N PHE A 80 -3.06 -0.26 19.12
CA PHE A 80 -2.94 -1.43 18.27
C PHE A 80 -1.53 -2.05 18.33
N ASP A 81 -1.46 -3.33 17.97
CA ASP A 81 -0.22 -4.05 17.69
C ASP A 81 -0.22 -4.50 16.21
N VAL A 82 0.97 -4.62 15.60
CA VAL A 82 1.14 -4.99 14.20
C VAL A 82 1.77 -6.37 14.08
N ASP A 83 1.15 -7.27 13.31
CA ASP A 83 1.82 -8.44 12.74
C ASP A 83 2.14 -8.15 11.27
N TYR A 84 3.43 -7.89 10.98
CA TYR A 84 3.91 -7.62 9.63
C TYR A 84 4.53 -8.86 9.02
N GLN A 85 4.07 -9.23 7.82
CA GLN A 85 4.62 -10.34 7.05
C GLN A 85 4.83 -9.95 5.59
N ASN A 86 5.92 -10.47 4.98
CA ASN A 86 6.30 -10.22 3.60
C ASN A 86 6.25 -11.50 2.79
N ALA A 87 5.58 -11.46 1.64
CA ALA A 87 5.39 -12.64 0.79
C ALA A 87 6.59 -12.97 -0.11
N GLY A 88 7.58 -12.08 -0.21
CA GLY A 88 8.77 -12.33 -1.03
C GLY A 88 8.48 -12.55 -2.51
N PHE A 89 7.43 -11.91 -3.04
CA PHE A 89 6.92 -12.03 -4.42
C PHE A 89 6.36 -13.45 -4.74
N ASP A 90 5.89 -14.20 -3.71
CA ASP A 90 5.30 -15.53 -3.87
C ASP A 90 3.81 -15.50 -3.48
N ASP A 91 2.93 -15.83 -4.44
CA ASP A 91 1.47 -15.84 -4.25
C ASP A 91 1.02 -16.89 -3.22
N ASN A 92 1.76 -18.02 -3.10
CA ASN A 92 1.40 -19.04 -2.12
C ASN A 92 1.74 -18.55 -0.71
N ILE A 93 2.86 -17.82 -0.54
CA ILE A 93 3.23 -17.22 0.74
C ILE A 93 2.23 -16.11 1.08
N ALA A 94 1.85 -15.26 0.13
CA ALA A 94 0.81 -14.25 0.33
C ALA A 94 -0.51 -14.87 0.83
N THR A 95 -0.90 -16.01 0.24
CA THR A 95 -2.08 -16.76 0.67
C THR A 95 -1.93 -17.31 2.10
N GLN A 96 -0.77 -17.84 2.46
CA GLN A 96 -0.50 -18.34 3.82
C GLN A 96 -0.52 -17.19 4.85
N ILE A 97 -0.01 -16.01 4.50
CA ILE A 97 -0.04 -14.82 5.35
C ILE A 97 -1.49 -14.43 5.65
N GLY A 98 -2.34 -14.30 4.62
CA GLY A 98 -3.76 -14.00 4.83
C GLY A 98 -4.46 -15.04 5.70
N GLN A 99 -4.18 -16.34 5.50
CA GLN A 99 -4.72 -17.41 6.35
C GLN A 99 -4.23 -17.32 7.80
N THR A 100 -2.99 -16.90 8.02
CA THR A 100 -2.41 -16.71 9.36
C THR A 100 -3.18 -15.59 10.08
N PHE A 101 -3.31 -14.42 9.48
CA PHE A 101 -4.07 -13.31 10.07
C PHE A 101 -5.54 -13.66 10.34
N SER A 102 -6.15 -14.43 9.43
CA SER A 102 -7.50 -14.96 9.67
C SER A 102 -7.53 -15.91 10.86
N ALA A 103 -6.55 -16.80 11.01
CA ALA A 103 -6.49 -17.74 12.13
C ALA A 103 -6.26 -17.05 13.49
N GLU A 104 -5.54 -15.94 13.48
CA GLU A 104 -5.25 -15.11 14.67
C GLU A 104 -6.38 -14.16 15.03
N ASP A 105 -7.49 -14.16 14.29
CA ASP A 105 -8.63 -13.27 14.48
C ASP A 105 -8.20 -11.78 14.45
N ALA A 106 -7.38 -11.39 13.44
CA ALA A 106 -6.98 -10.01 13.26
C ALA A 106 -8.21 -9.08 13.17
N ASP A 107 -8.15 -7.92 13.83
CA ASP A 107 -9.22 -6.92 13.77
C ASP A 107 -9.28 -6.20 12.41
N LEU A 108 -8.15 -6.16 11.72
CA LEU A 108 -7.98 -5.58 10.39
C LEU A 108 -6.86 -6.29 9.64
N MET A 109 -7.07 -6.61 8.37
CA MET A 109 -5.99 -6.99 7.46
C MET A 109 -5.66 -5.81 6.54
N VAL A 110 -4.38 -5.48 6.47
CA VAL A 110 -3.84 -4.48 5.54
C VAL A 110 -3.04 -5.19 4.46
N ALA A 111 -3.40 -4.93 3.23
CA ALA A 111 -2.79 -5.60 2.10
C ALA A 111 -2.08 -4.59 1.18
N ILE A 112 -0.79 -4.75 1.01
CA ILE A 112 0.07 -3.88 0.19
C ILE A 112 0.41 -4.61 -1.10
N ALA A 113 -0.04 -4.08 -2.21
CA ALA A 113 -0.05 -4.60 -3.58
C ALA A 113 -1.16 -5.61 -3.89
N THR A 114 -1.50 -5.71 -5.18
CA THR A 114 -2.65 -6.49 -5.69
C THR A 114 -2.64 -7.97 -5.28
N PRO A 115 -1.52 -8.72 -5.39
CA PRO A 115 -1.54 -10.14 -5.01
C PRO A 115 -1.83 -10.35 -3.51
N SER A 116 -1.24 -9.51 -2.63
CA SER A 116 -1.52 -9.54 -1.19
C SER A 116 -2.99 -9.23 -0.90
N ALA A 117 -3.59 -8.28 -1.60
CA ALA A 117 -4.99 -7.91 -1.37
C ALA A 117 -5.97 -9.01 -1.80
N VAL A 118 -5.72 -9.67 -2.93
CA VAL A 118 -6.52 -10.83 -3.36
C VAL A 118 -6.42 -11.95 -2.33
N ALA A 119 -5.21 -12.24 -1.82
CA ALA A 119 -4.98 -13.28 -0.83
C ALA A 119 -5.63 -12.98 0.53
N CYS A 120 -5.46 -11.76 1.06
CA CYS A 120 -6.05 -11.33 2.32
C CYS A 120 -7.58 -11.31 2.26
N TYR A 121 -8.14 -10.77 1.17
CA TYR A 121 -9.60 -10.70 1.04
C TYR A 121 -10.24 -12.10 0.99
N ALA A 122 -9.64 -13.03 0.23
CA ALA A 122 -10.10 -14.41 0.20
C ALA A 122 -10.01 -15.11 1.57
N ALA A 123 -8.99 -14.80 2.37
CA ALA A 123 -8.82 -15.39 3.71
C ALA A 123 -9.72 -14.74 4.78
N ALA A 124 -10.15 -13.50 4.57
CA ALA A 124 -10.98 -12.73 5.49
C ALA A 124 -12.47 -13.07 5.40
N GLU A 125 -12.94 -13.61 4.25
CA GLU A 125 -14.36 -13.75 3.89
C GLU A 125 -15.17 -14.56 4.93
N ASP A 126 -14.64 -15.71 5.38
CA ASP A 126 -15.35 -16.59 6.31
C ASP A 126 -15.51 -15.98 7.73
N LYS A 127 -14.68 -15.02 8.09
CA LYS A 127 -14.67 -14.38 9.42
C LYS A 127 -15.14 -12.94 9.42
N ASP A 128 -15.50 -12.43 8.26
CA ASP A 128 -15.92 -11.03 8.07
C ASP A 128 -14.89 -10.01 8.59
N ILE A 129 -13.57 -10.33 8.49
CA ILE A 129 -12.50 -9.43 8.87
C ILE A 129 -12.41 -8.29 7.84
N PRO A 130 -12.41 -7.02 8.25
CA PRO A 130 -12.25 -5.91 7.31
C PRO A 130 -10.86 -5.93 6.66
N VAL A 131 -10.81 -5.67 5.35
CA VAL A 131 -9.56 -5.58 4.59
C VAL A 131 -9.38 -4.16 4.07
N ILE A 132 -8.21 -3.59 4.31
CA ILE A 132 -7.80 -2.30 3.75
C ILE A 132 -6.62 -2.53 2.82
N PHE A 133 -6.76 -2.13 1.57
CA PHE A 133 -5.67 -2.26 0.60
C PHE A 133 -4.99 -0.92 0.29
N THR A 134 -3.74 -1.00 -0.15
CA THR A 134 -3.00 0.11 -0.77
C THR A 134 -2.18 -0.40 -1.95
N ALA A 135 -1.86 0.48 -2.88
CA ALA A 135 -1.10 0.15 -4.09
C ALA A 135 -1.79 -0.93 -4.96
N ILE A 136 -3.07 -0.74 -5.25
CA ILE A 136 -3.82 -1.58 -6.19
C ILE A 136 -4.22 -0.76 -7.41
N THR A 137 -3.68 -1.13 -8.58
CA THR A 137 -3.88 -0.38 -9.82
C THR A 137 -5.31 -0.47 -10.37
N ALA A 138 -5.93 -1.64 -10.28
CA ALA A 138 -7.24 -1.90 -10.89
C ALA A 138 -8.17 -2.73 -9.99
N PRO A 139 -8.71 -2.17 -8.89
CA PRO A 139 -9.54 -2.91 -7.93
C PRO A 139 -10.75 -3.61 -8.57
N VAL A 140 -11.42 -2.97 -9.51
CA VAL A 140 -12.59 -3.54 -10.23
C VAL A 140 -12.23 -4.82 -11.00
N GLN A 141 -11.07 -4.87 -11.64
CA GLN A 141 -10.68 -6.03 -12.44
C GLN A 141 -10.42 -7.28 -11.60
N VAL A 142 -9.96 -7.08 -10.37
CA VAL A 142 -9.70 -8.16 -9.40
C VAL A 142 -10.84 -8.34 -8.40
N LYS A 143 -11.99 -7.66 -8.60
CA LYS A 143 -13.20 -7.75 -7.77
C LYS A 143 -12.97 -7.37 -6.30
N LEU A 144 -12.19 -6.33 -6.10
CA LEU A 144 -11.90 -5.74 -4.78
C LEU A 144 -12.55 -4.36 -4.61
N ASP A 145 -13.60 -4.08 -5.37
CA ASP A 145 -14.34 -2.82 -5.39
C ASP A 145 -15.64 -2.87 -4.58
N SER A 146 -15.92 -3.99 -3.92
CA SER A 146 -17.12 -4.19 -3.09
C SER A 146 -16.93 -5.30 -2.06
N GLY A 147 -17.76 -5.30 -1.02
CA GLY A 147 -17.68 -6.24 0.09
C GLY A 147 -17.01 -5.62 1.33
N ASN A 148 -16.49 -6.45 2.24
CA ASN A 148 -15.80 -5.97 3.45
C ASN A 148 -14.34 -5.60 3.14
N ILE A 149 -14.14 -4.83 2.07
CA ILE A 149 -12.83 -4.36 1.59
C ILE A 149 -12.94 -2.95 1.03
N THR A 150 -11.93 -2.14 1.30
CA THR A 150 -11.72 -0.79 0.74
C THR A 150 -10.25 -0.43 0.75
N GLY A 151 -9.87 0.78 0.36
CA GLY A 151 -8.48 1.24 0.41
C GLY A 151 -8.15 2.29 -0.63
N THR A 152 -6.90 2.31 -1.08
CA THR A 152 -6.42 3.30 -2.06
C THR A 152 -5.83 2.64 -3.30
N SER A 153 -6.20 3.20 -4.47
CA SER A 153 -5.71 2.77 -5.77
C SER A 153 -4.59 3.67 -6.25
N ASP A 154 -3.53 3.04 -6.75
CA ASP A 154 -2.38 3.68 -7.40
C ASP A 154 -2.51 3.69 -8.93
N LYS A 155 -3.71 3.78 -9.45
CA LYS A 155 -3.93 3.79 -10.91
C LYS A 155 -2.97 4.74 -11.60
N LEU A 156 -2.18 4.21 -12.56
CA LEU A 156 -1.17 4.98 -13.27
C LEU A 156 -1.81 6.08 -14.15
N PRO A 157 -1.26 7.29 -14.17
CA PRO A 157 -1.66 8.35 -15.08
C PRO A 157 -1.00 8.14 -16.45
N VAL A 158 -1.37 7.05 -17.17
CA VAL A 158 -0.73 6.61 -18.42
C VAL A 158 -0.63 7.73 -19.46
N GLU A 159 -1.68 8.52 -19.63
CA GLU A 159 -1.67 9.64 -20.58
C GLU A 159 -0.63 10.70 -20.19
N ALA A 160 -0.49 11.00 -18.90
CA ALA A 160 0.52 11.95 -18.43
C ALA A 160 1.95 11.40 -18.54
N GLN A 161 2.12 10.09 -18.37
CA GLN A 161 3.42 9.43 -18.59
C GLN A 161 3.81 9.49 -20.08
N LEU A 162 2.89 9.16 -20.98
CA LEU A 162 3.10 9.25 -22.44
C LEU A 162 3.39 10.70 -22.88
N ASP A 163 2.67 11.68 -22.32
CA ASP A 163 2.90 13.10 -22.60
C ASP A 163 4.29 13.55 -22.11
N LEU A 164 4.71 13.12 -20.92
CA LEU A 164 6.03 13.41 -20.38
C LEU A 164 7.14 12.81 -21.26
N ILE A 165 7.03 11.55 -21.69
CA ILE A 165 7.98 10.91 -22.61
C ILE A 165 8.04 11.73 -23.91
N ARG A 166 6.91 12.12 -24.48
CA ARG A 166 6.85 12.91 -25.72
C ARG A 166 7.52 14.28 -25.58
N GLN A 167 7.37 14.95 -24.42
CA GLN A 167 8.01 16.23 -24.16
C GLN A 167 9.53 16.11 -23.99
N LEU A 168 10.02 15.03 -23.35
CA LEU A 168 11.44 14.81 -23.11
C LEU A 168 12.17 14.19 -24.30
N GLN A 169 11.49 13.33 -25.08
CA GLN A 169 12.02 12.67 -26.28
C GLN A 169 11.07 12.86 -27.47
N PRO A 170 11.10 14.03 -28.13
CA PRO A 170 10.15 14.34 -29.22
C PRO A 170 10.23 13.39 -30.41
N ASP A 171 11.40 12.79 -30.65
CA ASP A 171 11.67 11.92 -31.79
C ASP A 171 11.46 10.42 -31.49
N ALA A 172 11.24 10.04 -30.23
CA ALA A 172 11.01 8.66 -29.84
C ALA A 172 9.74 8.08 -30.49
N LYS A 173 9.80 6.82 -30.88
CA LYS A 173 8.72 6.09 -31.56
C LYS A 173 8.30 4.83 -30.85
N THR A 174 9.25 4.11 -30.25
CA THR A 174 9.00 2.81 -29.65
C THR A 174 9.33 2.82 -28.16
N ILE A 175 8.34 2.50 -27.34
CA ILE A 175 8.48 2.35 -25.90
C ILE A 175 8.58 0.86 -25.56
N GLY A 176 9.68 0.45 -24.93
CA GLY A 176 9.84 -0.88 -24.38
C GLY A 176 9.18 -1.00 -22.99
N ILE A 177 8.40 -2.03 -22.77
CA ILE A 177 7.76 -2.30 -21.48
C ILE A 177 7.96 -3.77 -21.09
N ILE A 178 8.48 -4.00 -19.89
CA ILE A 178 8.53 -5.34 -19.28
C ILE A 178 7.36 -5.43 -18.28
N TYR A 179 6.63 -6.54 -18.31
CA TYR A 179 5.50 -6.73 -17.41
C TYR A 179 5.36 -8.18 -16.97
N THR A 180 4.92 -8.39 -15.72
CA THR A 180 4.66 -9.73 -15.16
C THR A 180 3.28 -10.21 -15.58
N THR A 181 3.23 -11.35 -16.28
CA THR A 181 1.98 -11.89 -16.86
C THR A 181 1.00 -12.41 -15.81
N SER A 182 1.47 -12.74 -14.61
CA SER A 182 0.65 -13.19 -13.48
C SER A 182 0.17 -12.05 -12.57
N GLU A 183 0.70 -10.82 -12.73
CA GLU A 183 0.26 -9.66 -11.94
C GLU A 183 -0.90 -8.91 -12.62
N PRO A 184 -2.12 -8.93 -12.07
CA PRO A 184 -3.27 -8.25 -12.68
C PRO A 184 -3.09 -6.74 -12.85
N ASN A 185 -2.37 -6.06 -11.93
CA ASN A 185 -1.98 -4.66 -12.04
C ASN A 185 -1.18 -4.41 -13.32
N SER A 186 -0.18 -5.23 -13.58
CA SER A 186 0.69 -5.11 -14.76
C SER A 186 -0.06 -5.40 -16.06
N VAL A 187 -0.89 -6.44 -16.06
CA VAL A 187 -1.74 -6.79 -17.22
C VAL A 187 -2.73 -5.67 -17.54
N SER A 188 -3.28 -5.01 -16.50
CA SER A 188 -4.16 -3.85 -16.68
C SER A 188 -3.41 -2.65 -17.26
N ALA A 189 -2.25 -2.32 -16.68
CA ALA A 189 -1.46 -1.16 -17.09
C ALA A 189 -0.92 -1.30 -18.52
N ILE A 190 -0.37 -2.47 -18.90
CA ILE A 190 0.10 -2.68 -20.26
C ILE A 190 -1.01 -2.56 -21.30
N ALA A 191 -2.22 -3.04 -21.00
CA ALA A 191 -3.35 -2.91 -21.89
C ALA A 191 -3.74 -1.43 -22.11
N GLU A 192 -3.67 -0.59 -21.07
CA GLU A 192 -3.92 0.85 -21.15
C GLU A 192 -2.82 1.55 -21.97
N TYR A 193 -1.53 1.21 -21.73
CA TYR A 193 -0.42 1.73 -22.54
C TYR A 193 -0.58 1.40 -24.02
N GLN A 194 -0.87 0.15 -24.37
CA GLN A 194 -1.06 -0.28 -25.76
C GLN A 194 -2.26 0.43 -26.42
N ALA A 195 -3.31 0.72 -25.68
CA ALA A 195 -4.48 1.43 -26.19
C ALA A 195 -4.20 2.93 -26.42
N LYS A 196 -3.41 3.57 -25.53
CA LYS A 196 -3.20 5.02 -25.52
C LYS A 196 -1.95 5.48 -26.28
N ALA A 197 -0.89 4.71 -26.30
CA ALA A 197 0.38 5.10 -26.92
C ALA A 197 0.27 5.58 -28.37
N PRO A 198 -0.59 5.01 -29.24
CA PRO A 198 -0.76 5.51 -30.60
C PRO A 198 -1.28 6.95 -30.68
N GLU A 199 -2.08 7.41 -29.70
CA GLU A 199 -2.58 8.78 -29.66
C GLU A 199 -1.45 9.80 -29.46
N TYR A 200 -0.34 9.34 -28.81
CA TYR A 200 0.88 10.12 -28.58
C TYR A 200 1.98 9.84 -29.63
N GLY A 201 1.68 9.03 -30.66
CA GLY A 201 2.60 8.69 -31.73
C GLY A 201 3.66 7.67 -31.34
N PHE A 202 3.36 6.80 -30.36
CA PHE A 202 4.23 5.70 -29.93
C PHE A 202 3.68 4.34 -30.35
N GLU A 203 4.61 3.42 -30.57
CA GLU A 203 4.38 1.98 -30.58
C GLU A 203 4.90 1.41 -29.24
N VAL A 204 4.23 0.39 -28.72
CA VAL A 204 4.65 -0.31 -27.49
C VAL A 204 5.18 -1.68 -27.87
N ASP A 205 6.45 -1.93 -27.58
CA ASP A 205 7.06 -3.26 -27.63
C ASP A 205 7.08 -3.82 -26.20
N ALA A 206 6.30 -4.85 -25.94
CA ALA A 206 6.09 -5.38 -24.60
C ALA A 206 6.58 -6.82 -24.48
N VAL A 207 7.38 -7.09 -23.45
CA VAL A 207 7.86 -8.44 -23.12
C VAL A 207 7.29 -8.88 -21.79
N GLY A 208 6.48 -9.96 -21.83
CA GLY A 208 5.92 -10.59 -20.64
C GLY A 208 6.93 -11.51 -19.96
N VAL A 209 7.01 -11.44 -18.64
CA VAL A 209 7.83 -12.31 -17.78
C VAL A 209 6.95 -13.05 -16.76
N THR A 210 7.46 -14.09 -16.15
CA THR A 210 6.77 -14.87 -15.11
C THR A 210 7.44 -14.77 -13.74
N SER A 211 8.65 -14.22 -13.69
CA SER A 211 9.45 -14.08 -12.47
C SER A 211 10.53 -13.02 -12.63
N GLN A 212 11.07 -12.56 -11.51
CA GLN A 212 12.21 -11.62 -11.47
C GLN A 212 13.43 -12.13 -12.25
N ALA A 213 13.67 -13.44 -12.26
CA ALA A 213 14.82 -14.04 -12.95
C ALA A 213 14.82 -13.81 -14.47
N GLU A 214 13.66 -13.56 -15.08
CA GLU A 214 13.51 -13.34 -16.52
C GLU A 214 13.63 -11.87 -16.92
N VAL A 215 13.53 -10.92 -15.97
CA VAL A 215 13.43 -9.49 -16.23
C VAL A 215 14.67 -8.94 -16.96
N THR A 216 15.87 -9.34 -16.57
CA THR A 216 17.11 -8.86 -17.24
C THR A 216 17.23 -9.38 -18.65
N GLN A 217 16.75 -10.61 -18.93
CA GLN A 217 16.72 -11.14 -20.29
C GLN A 217 15.66 -10.44 -21.15
N ALA A 218 14.53 -10.07 -20.57
CA ALA A 218 13.50 -9.26 -21.24
C ALA A 218 14.05 -7.87 -21.61
N ALA A 219 14.83 -7.25 -20.71
CA ALA A 219 15.53 -5.99 -21.01
C ALA A 219 16.50 -6.13 -22.19
N ASP A 220 17.34 -7.17 -22.22
CA ASP A 220 18.24 -7.46 -23.35
C ASP A 220 17.46 -7.64 -24.66
N THR A 221 16.29 -8.27 -24.60
CA THR A 221 15.42 -8.47 -25.77
C THR A 221 14.94 -7.13 -26.32
N LEU A 222 14.37 -6.25 -25.46
CA LEU A 222 13.88 -4.94 -25.88
C LEU A 222 15.01 -4.03 -26.37
N ILE A 223 16.19 -4.07 -25.75
CA ILE A 223 17.40 -3.37 -26.22
C ILE A 223 17.77 -3.85 -27.63
N SER A 224 17.76 -5.16 -27.86
CA SER A 224 18.07 -5.73 -29.19
C SER A 224 17.03 -5.38 -30.27
N HIS A 225 15.79 -5.13 -29.90
CA HIS A 225 14.74 -4.65 -30.79
C HIS A 225 14.91 -3.16 -31.15
N GLY A 226 15.74 -2.42 -30.41
CA GLY A 226 16.05 -1.01 -30.66
C GLY A 226 14.94 -0.07 -30.23
N VAL A 227 14.34 -0.32 -29.04
CA VAL A 227 13.39 0.62 -28.44
C VAL A 227 14.08 1.95 -28.10
N ASP A 228 13.34 3.06 -28.22
CA ASP A 228 13.89 4.40 -27.97
C ASP A 228 13.97 4.75 -26.49
N CYS A 229 13.12 4.14 -25.69
CA CYS A 229 13.10 4.27 -24.22
C CYS A 229 12.37 3.08 -23.59
N PHE A 230 12.55 2.91 -22.28
CA PHE A 230 11.70 2.05 -21.45
C PHE A 230 10.71 2.89 -20.67
N SER A 231 9.52 2.34 -20.42
CA SER A 231 8.58 2.86 -19.42
C SER A 231 8.22 1.75 -18.43
N ASN A 232 8.45 2.00 -17.16
CA ASN A 232 8.12 1.04 -16.13
C ASN A 232 6.67 1.19 -15.67
N LEU A 233 6.09 0.05 -15.30
CA LEU A 233 4.80 -0.03 -14.62
C LEU A 233 4.99 -0.10 -13.10
N THR A 234 3.90 -0.20 -12.36
CA THR A 234 3.88 -0.59 -10.95
C THR A 234 3.94 -2.13 -10.82
N ASP A 235 4.88 -2.74 -11.54
CA ASP A 235 5.12 -4.18 -11.59
C ASP A 235 6.07 -4.58 -10.48
N ASN A 236 5.61 -5.39 -9.54
CA ASN A 236 6.40 -5.71 -8.34
C ASN A 236 7.68 -6.50 -8.66
N ASN A 237 7.61 -7.43 -9.61
CA ASN A 237 8.79 -8.22 -10.01
C ASN A 237 9.83 -7.37 -10.74
N VAL A 238 9.40 -6.49 -11.64
CA VAL A 238 10.30 -5.59 -12.39
C VAL A 238 10.92 -4.57 -11.46
N VAL A 239 10.14 -3.93 -10.59
CA VAL A 239 10.65 -2.94 -9.62
C VAL A 239 11.60 -3.58 -8.63
N GLY A 240 11.34 -4.81 -8.18
CA GLY A 240 12.21 -5.55 -7.26
C GLY A 240 13.63 -5.80 -7.80
N VAL A 241 13.84 -5.72 -9.11
CA VAL A 241 15.16 -5.88 -9.76
C VAL A 241 15.50 -4.71 -10.69
N LEU A 242 14.87 -3.55 -10.50
CA LEU A 242 15.02 -2.38 -11.37
C LEU A 242 16.47 -1.93 -11.54
N ALA A 243 17.29 -2.02 -10.51
CA ALA A 243 18.71 -1.67 -10.59
C ALA A 243 19.45 -2.46 -11.68
N ALA A 244 19.12 -3.74 -11.86
CA ALA A 244 19.73 -4.57 -12.90
C ALA A 244 19.20 -4.23 -14.32
N VAL A 245 17.97 -3.73 -14.43
CA VAL A 245 17.44 -3.19 -15.69
C VAL A 245 18.16 -1.90 -16.05
N LEU A 246 18.31 -0.98 -15.08
CA LEU A 246 18.99 0.30 -15.26
C LEU A 246 20.45 0.12 -15.71
N GLU A 247 21.20 -0.83 -15.10
CA GLU A 247 22.56 -1.14 -15.51
C GLU A 247 22.65 -1.46 -17.00
N LYS A 248 21.74 -2.30 -17.51
CA LYS A 248 21.70 -2.70 -18.92
C LYS A 248 21.28 -1.56 -19.86
N THR A 249 20.30 -0.79 -19.46
CA THR A 249 19.78 0.32 -20.28
C THR A 249 20.76 1.48 -20.31
N ASP A 250 21.48 1.74 -19.20
CA ASP A 250 22.56 2.74 -19.13
C ASP A 250 23.73 2.37 -20.06
N GLU A 251 24.15 1.09 -20.05
CA GLU A 251 25.18 0.60 -20.98
C GLU A 251 24.76 0.76 -22.44
N ALA A 252 23.45 0.62 -22.73
CA ALA A 252 22.89 0.77 -24.07
C ALA A 252 22.60 2.25 -24.44
N GLY A 253 22.65 3.18 -23.49
CA GLY A 253 22.28 4.58 -23.68
C GLY A 253 20.79 4.78 -23.93
N ILE A 254 19.92 3.93 -23.34
CA ILE A 254 18.48 3.96 -23.48
C ILE A 254 17.84 4.42 -22.17
N PRO A 255 17.12 5.55 -22.14
CA PRO A 255 16.53 6.06 -20.91
C PRO A 255 15.35 5.21 -20.43
N VAL A 256 15.19 5.15 -19.10
CA VAL A 256 14.07 4.49 -18.43
C VAL A 256 13.21 5.54 -17.73
N TYR A 257 11.92 5.59 -18.06
CA TYR A 257 10.92 6.38 -17.37
C TYR A 257 10.28 5.54 -16.27
N GLY A 258 10.23 6.08 -15.07
CA GLY A 258 9.60 5.44 -13.93
C GLY A 258 8.08 5.67 -13.91
N SER A 259 7.39 4.88 -13.12
CA SER A 259 5.95 5.05 -12.87
C SER A 259 5.65 5.88 -11.61
N GLU A 260 6.67 6.11 -10.76
CA GLU A 260 6.53 6.83 -9.49
C GLU A 260 7.91 7.37 -9.00
N VAL A 261 7.89 8.10 -7.87
CA VAL A 261 9.04 8.87 -7.38
C VAL A 261 10.24 8.00 -6.98
N GLU A 262 10.01 6.83 -6.36
CA GLU A 262 11.13 5.99 -5.90
C GLU A 262 11.93 5.39 -7.05
N GLN A 263 11.27 5.08 -8.18
CA GLN A 263 11.97 4.62 -9.37
C GLN A 263 12.87 5.72 -9.96
N VAL A 264 12.44 6.99 -9.86
CA VAL A 264 13.30 8.14 -10.25
C VAL A 264 14.51 8.27 -9.33
N LYS A 265 14.32 8.09 -8.01
CA LYS A 265 15.42 8.06 -7.04
C LYS A 265 16.38 6.89 -7.30
N LEU A 266 15.90 5.77 -7.79
CA LEU A 266 16.72 4.60 -8.15
C LEU A 266 17.53 4.80 -9.43
N GLY A 267 17.16 5.77 -10.30
CA GLY A 267 17.92 6.06 -11.51
C GLY A 267 17.10 6.27 -12.77
N CYS A 268 15.77 6.10 -12.73
CA CYS A 268 14.93 6.48 -13.88
C CYS A 268 15.06 7.98 -14.17
N VAL A 269 14.97 8.36 -15.45
CA VAL A 269 15.21 9.75 -15.87
C VAL A 269 14.10 10.69 -15.40
N ALA A 270 12.85 10.24 -15.42
CA ALA A 270 11.69 11.01 -14.99
C ALA A 270 10.48 10.11 -14.74
N SER A 271 9.47 10.65 -14.05
CA SER A 271 8.17 10.01 -13.85
C SER A 271 7.07 11.05 -13.79
N ALA A 272 5.90 10.74 -14.35
CA ALA A 272 4.63 11.32 -13.94
C ALA A 272 3.94 10.27 -13.04
N GLY A 273 3.94 10.48 -11.75
CA GLY A 273 3.54 9.44 -10.81
C GLY A 273 3.11 9.98 -9.45
N ILE A 274 2.84 9.08 -8.54
CA ILE A 274 2.35 9.38 -7.20
C ILE A 274 3.46 9.19 -6.14
N ASP A 275 3.21 9.77 -4.97
CA ASP A 275 4.02 9.55 -3.77
C ASP A 275 3.39 8.44 -2.93
N TYR A 276 4.10 7.34 -2.77
CA TYR A 276 3.61 6.17 -2.05
C TYR A 276 3.56 6.35 -0.52
N VAL A 277 4.29 7.31 0.05
CA VAL A 277 4.12 7.68 1.46
C VAL A 277 2.75 8.35 1.64
N GLN A 278 2.40 9.28 0.74
CA GLN A 278 1.09 9.96 0.80
C GLN A 278 -0.07 8.99 0.54
N LEU A 279 0.10 8.05 -0.40
CA LEU A 279 -0.86 6.96 -0.63
C LEU A 279 -1.09 6.16 0.66
N GLY A 280 -0.01 5.76 1.32
CA GLY A 280 -0.06 5.05 2.60
C GLY A 280 -0.75 5.85 3.71
N ILE A 281 -0.41 7.14 3.86
CA ILE A 281 -1.05 8.02 4.86
C ILE A 281 -2.57 8.05 4.66
N GLN A 282 -3.03 8.24 3.43
CA GLN A 282 -4.45 8.23 3.10
C GLN A 282 -5.08 6.89 3.48
N THR A 283 -4.43 5.78 3.15
CA THR A 283 -4.87 4.43 3.51
C THR A 283 -4.99 4.25 5.03
N GLY A 284 -4.00 4.72 5.80
CA GLY A 284 -4.00 4.65 7.26
C GLY A 284 -5.14 5.45 7.89
N MET A 285 -5.44 6.63 7.35
CA MET A 285 -6.59 7.44 7.78
C MET A 285 -7.94 6.75 7.49
N MET A 286 -8.06 6.05 6.36
CA MET A 286 -9.25 5.23 6.05
C MET A 286 -9.37 4.06 7.01
N ALA A 287 -8.27 3.35 7.26
CA ALA A 287 -8.20 2.23 8.19
C ALA A 287 -8.60 2.61 9.61
N ALA A 288 -8.16 3.77 10.09
CA ALA A 288 -8.53 4.28 11.42
C ALA A 288 -10.04 4.44 11.58
N LYS A 289 -10.74 4.93 10.55
CA LYS A 289 -12.21 5.07 10.58
C LYS A 289 -12.92 3.73 10.67
N VAL A 290 -12.39 2.71 9.99
CA VAL A 290 -12.95 1.35 10.04
C VAL A 290 -12.66 0.71 11.40
N LEU A 291 -11.44 0.76 11.90
CA LEU A 291 -11.04 0.22 13.21
C LEU A 291 -11.83 0.83 14.37
N THR A 292 -12.07 2.14 14.33
CA THR A 292 -12.82 2.83 15.39
C THR A 292 -14.34 2.71 15.26
N GLY A 293 -14.84 2.04 14.22
CA GLY A 293 -16.26 1.87 13.96
C GLY A 293 -16.97 3.15 13.50
N GLU A 294 -16.24 4.17 13.04
CA GLU A 294 -16.82 5.37 12.43
C GLU A 294 -17.53 5.03 11.12
N THR A 295 -17.01 4.06 10.37
CA THR A 295 -17.59 3.55 9.12
C THR A 295 -17.27 2.06 8.96
N THR A 296 -17.84 1.44 7.92
CA THR A 296 -17.49 0.08 7.49
C THR A 296 -16.76 0.13 6.16
N CYS A 297 -16.04 -0.94 5.78
CA CYS A 297 -15.46 -1.03 4.44
C CYS A 297 -16.53 -0.93 3.34
N GLN A 298 -17.71 -1.47 3.59
CA GLN A 298 -18.83 -1.47 2.62
C GLN A 298 -19.41 -0.07 2.37
N ASP A 299 -19.37 0.80 3.39
CA ASP A 299 -19.87 2.19 3.31
C ASP A 299 -18.78 3.20 2.92
N LEU A 300 -17.52 2.76 2.84
CA LEU A 300 -16.36 3.57 2.49
C LEU A 300 -15.82 3.12 1.12
N PRO A 301 -16.19 3.79 0.02
CA PRO A 301 -15.63 3.46 -1.30
C PRO A 301 -14.11 3.58 -1.30
N TYR A 302 -13.43 2.72 -2.07
CA TYR A 302 -12.00 2.92 -2.28
C TYR A 302 -11.74 4.24 -3.01
N GLU A 303 -10.59 4.83 -2.73
CA GLU A 303 -10.18 6.11 -3.31
C GLU A 303 -9.06 5.90 -4.32
N THR A 304 -9.15 6.59 -5.46
CA THR A 304 -8.04 6.63 -6.43
C THR A 304 -7.33 7.96 -6.26
N ILE A 305 -6.00 7.93 -6.11
CA ILE A 305 -5.22 9.17 -6.14
C ILE A 305 -5.32 9.77 -7.53
N SER A 306 -5.85 10.99 -7.60
CA SER A 306 -5.99 11.76 -8.84
C SER A 306 -4.87 12.78 -9.03
N GLU A 307 -4.15 13.11 -7.97
CA GLU A 307 -3.02 14.05 -8.03
C GLU A 307 -1.71 13.29 -8.23
N TYR A 308 -0.99 13.64 -9.28
CA TYR A 308 0.34 13.12 -9.55
C TYR A 308 1.33 14.27 -9.72
N GLY A 309 2.57 14.04 -9.32
CA GLY A 309 3.71 14.93 -9.52
C GLY A 309 4.50 14.56 -10.77
N ILE A 310 5.29 15.51 -11.25
CA ILE A 310 6.37 15.24 -12.20
C ILE A 310 7.66 15.20 -11.39
N TYR A 311 8.35 14.08 -11.43
CA TYR A 311 9.61 13.85 -10.75
C TYR A 311 10.70 13.65 -11.78
N VAL A 312 11.88 14.23 -11.55
CA VAL A 312 13.00 14.13 -12.49
C VAL A 312 14.31 13.82 -11.73
N ASN A 313 15.19 13.12 -12.43
CA ASN A 313 16.58 12.89 -12.01
C ASN A 313 17.49 13.63 -12.99
N SER A 314 17.91 14.83 -12.64
CA SER A 314 18.73 15.66 -13.52
C SER A 314 20.06 14.98 -13.89
N THR A 315 20.65 14.19 -12.98
CA THR A 315 21.87 13.44 -13.28
C THR A 315 21.63 12.37 -14.36
N ALA A 316 20.54 11.63 -14.26
CA ALA A 316 20.19 10.61 -15.26
C ALA A 316 19.79 11.24 -16.61
N LEU A 317 19.05 12.37 -16.60
CA LEU A 317 18.74 13.12 -17.81
C LEU A 317 19.99 13.58 -18.54
N ASP A 318 20.94 14.17 -17.81
CA ASP A 318 22.23 14.63 -18.36
C ASP A 318 23.04 13.47 -18.94
N ALA A 319 23.11 12.33 -18.25
CA ALA A 319 23.80 11.14 -18.72
C ALA A 319 23.22 10.60 -20.04
N MET A 320 21.90 10.71 -20.22
CA MET A 320 21.19 10.31 -21.44
C MET A 320 21.15 11.42 -22.50
N GLY A 321 21.73 12.60 -22.24
CA GLY A 321 21.71 13.75 -23.14
C GLY A 321 20.30 14.32 -23.36
N ILE A 322 19.37 14.12 -22.43
CA ILE A 322 18.00 14.61 -22.51
C ILE A 322 17.92 15.99 -21.86
N THR A 323 17.46 16.98 -22.62
CA THR A 323 17.27 18.33 -22.12
C THR A 323 15.87 18.45 -21.50
N LEU A 324 15.80 18.94 -20.26
CA LEU A 324 14.53 19.19 -19.57
C LEU A 324 13.89 20.47 -20.12
N PRO A 325 12.71 20.40 -20.81
CA PRO A 325 12.03 21.59 -21.31
C PRO A 325 11.59 22.49 -20.15
N GLU A 326 11.58 23.81 -20.37
CA GLU A 326 11.18 24.78 -19.34
C GLU A 326 9.75 24.52 -18.82
N THR A 327 8.85 24.10 -19.69
CA THR A 327 7.45 23.77 -19.34
C THR A 327 7.33 22.60 -18.37
N VAL A 328 8.27 21.65 -18.45
CA VAL A 328 8.36 20.52 -17.53
C VAL A 328 9.11 20.96 -16.27
N ALA A 329 10.25 21.66 -16.41
CA ALA A 329 11.08 22.12 -15.30
C ALA A 329 10.31 22.97 -14.26
N GLN A 330 9.35 23.78 -14.72
CA GLN A 330 8.53 24.59 -13.82
C GLN A 330 7.61 23.78 -12.89
N LYS A 331 7.35 22.52 -13.21
CA LYS A 331 6.44 21.64 -12.47
C LYS A 331 7.16 20.46 -11.83
N ALA A 332 8.37 20.20 -12.28
CA ALA A 332 9.14 19.03 -11.87
C ALA A 332 9.75 19.21 -10.49
N VAL A 333 9.76 18.11 -9.72
CA VAL A 333 10.46 18.00 -8.46
C VAL A 333 11.72 17.16 -8.69
N GLU A 334 12.89 17.72 -8.33
CA GLU A 334 14.15 16.97 -8.37
C GLU A 334 14.11 15.83 -7.36
N SER A 335 14.41 14.62 -7.81
CA SER A 335 14.29 13.40 -7.02
C SER A 335 15.50 12.47 -7.15
N SER A 336 16.65 12.99 -7.58
CA SER A 336 17.89 12.22 -7.53
C SER A 336 18.25 11.87 -6.06
N GLN A 337 18.88 10.71 -5.84
CA GLN A 337 19.52 10.44 -4.56
C GLN A 337 20.73 11.41 -4.42
N ALA A 338 20.79 12.09 -3.27
CA ALA A 338 21.88 13.01 -2.95
C ALA A 338 23.18 12.24 -2.63
#